data_793e36db709e253f5ddd56a09577b420
#
_entry.id   793e36db709e253f5ddd56a09577b420
#
_cell.length_a   1.000
_cell.length_b   1.000
_cell.length_c   1.000
_cell.angle_alpha   90.00
_cell.angle_beta   90.00
_cell.angle_gamma   90.00
#
_symmetry.space_group_name_H-M   'P 1'
#
loop_
_entity.id
_entity.type
_entity.pdbx_description
1 polymer ?
#
loop_
_entity_poly.entity_id
_entity_poly.type
_entity_poly.pdbx_seq_one_letter_code
_entity_poly.pdbx_strand_id
1 'polypeptide(L)'
;MKRLFNILLITIAISLHLNGQEIEVGIDEKIGDFIPMDIEFFTSDGDTVKLNEVIDRPFLLALVYYDCPGICSPLLTELTWVADRVQLEPNKEFKIITLSFDPRETPELAANWKKNYFNSFRRNFPEEAWTFLTGNEENIKKITDAVGFYYKPTQDDFLHAGALIAISPEGKISRYIFGSTYNPFDVKMALLDAGSGKTNPTVAKVLQFCFSYDPEGRSYSLNITRIIGSVMLIMIGVFLTVLLVKKRKDSKN
;
A
#
# COMPACT_ATOMS: atom_id res chain seq x y z
N MET A 1 -35.27 -1.40 32.32
CA MET A 1 -34.74 -2.08 31.14
C MET A 1 -34.78 -1.22 29.88
N LYS A 2 -35.91 -0.62 29.46
CA LYS A 2 -35.98 0.21 28.22
C LYS A 2 -35.02 1.40 28.21
N ARG A 3 -34.80 2.11 29.32
CA ARG A 3 -33.87 3.25 29.38
C ARG A 3 -32.41 2.85 29.23
N LEU A 4 -31.97 1.73 29.79
CA LEU A 4 -30.61 1.19 29.63
C LEU A 4 -30.36 0.68 28.20
N PHE A 5 -31.37 0.10 27.58
CA PHE A 5 -31.31 -0.35 26.19
C PHE A 5 -31.18 0.83 25.21
N ASN A 6 -31.92 1.93 25.47
CA ASN A 6 -31.81 3.15 24.68
C ASN A 6 -30.45 3.85 24.83
N ILE A 7 -29.88 3.87 26.05
CA ILE A 7 -28.53 4.43 26.27
C ILE A 7 -27.48 3.59 25.53
N LEU A 8 -27.59 2.26 25.54
CA LEU A 8 -26.70 1.38 24.79
C LEU A 8 -26.81 1.58 23.27
N LEU A 9 -28.03 1.77 22.75
CA LEU A 9 -28.25 2.07 21.34
C LEU A 9 -27.68 3.44 20.93
N ILE A 10 -27.80 4.45 21.81
CA ILE A 10 -27.24 5.78 21.55
C ILE A 10 -25.71 5.75 21.58
N THR A 11 -25.09 5.02 22.52
CA THR A 11 -23.62 4.88 22.57
C THR A 11 -23.08 4.11 21.36
N ILE A 12 -23.80 3.07 20.90
CA ILE A 12 -23.45 2.34 19.66
C ILE A 12 -23.62 3.24 18.42
N ALA A 13 -24.68 4.05 18.36
CA ALA A 13 -24.91 4.98 17.25
C ALA A 13 -23.85 6.11 17.22
N ILE A 14 -23.41 6.61 18.38
CA ILE A 14 -22.34 7.62 18.47
C ILE A 14 -20.97 7.03 18.05
N SER A 15 -20.70 5.76 18.37
CA SER A 15 -19.46 5.10 17.96
C SER A 15 -19.42 4.76 16.46
N LEU A 16 -20.57 4.69 15.77
CA LEU A 16 -20.67 4.48 14.33
C LEU A 16 -20.45 5.79 13.51
N HIS A 17 -20.50 6.95 14.16
CA HIS A 17 -20.20 8.25 13.55
C HIS A 17 -18.74 8.71 13.76
N LEU A 18 -17.84 7.84 14.19
CA LEU A 18 -16.42 8.07 14.08
C LEU A 18 -16.08 8.02 12.58
N ASN A 19 -16.27 9.17 11.94
CA ASN A 19 -15.85 9.43 10.57
C ASN A 19 -14.42 8.93 10.41
N GLY A 20 -14.19 8.07 9.42
CA GLY A 20 -12.84 7.75 9.01
C GLY A 20 -12.14 9.08 8.74
N GLN A 21 -11.08 9.39 9.48
CA GLN A 21 -10.23 10.52 9.16
C GLN A 21 -9.73 10.29 7.74
N GLU A 22 -9.97 11.26 6.87
CA GLU A 22 -9.37 11.27 5.55
C GLU A 22 -7.85 11.16 5.73
N ILE A 23 -7.24 10.18 5.09
CA ILE A 23 -5.80 9.95 5.23
C ILE A 23 -5.11 11.05 4.45
N GLU A 24 -4.58 12.03 5.14
CA GLU A 24 -3.85 13.15 4.52
C GLU A 24 -2.54 12.69 3.90
N VAL A 25 -1.84 11.74 4.53
CA VAL A 25 -0.60 11.11 4.05
C VAL A 25 -0.60 9.64 4.46
N GLY A 26 -0.29 8.75 3.53
CA GLY A 26 -0.23 7.31 3.82
C GLY A 26 -0.80 6.45 2.70
N ILE A 27 -1.19 5.22 3.02
CA ILE A 27 -1.80 4.29 2.08
C ILE A 27 -3.11 3.77 2.66
N ASP A 28 -4.20 3.98 1.92
CA ASP A 28 -5.49 3.34 2.14
C ASP A 28 -5.63 2.16 1.16
N GLU A 29 -5.44 0.93 1.68
CA GLU A 29 -5.39 -0.26 0.84
C GLU A 29 -6.70 -0.49 0.06
N LYS A 30 -6.63 -0.44 -1.26
CA LYS A 30 -7.72 -0.69 -2.21
C LYS A 30 -7.70 -2.13 -2.75
N ILE A 31 -7.46 -3.11 -1.87
CA ILE A 31 -7.36 -4.52 -2.26
C ILE A 31 -8.66 -4.99 -2.93
N GLY A 32 -8.53 -5.53 -4.14
CA GLY A 32 -9.63 -6.01 -4.95
C GLY A 32 -10.18 -4.98 -5.93
N ASP A 33 -9.85 -3.70 -5.77
CA ASP A 33 -10.19 -2.65 -6.72
C ASP A 33 -9.26 -2.71 -7.94
N PHE A 34 -9.63 -1.99 -9.01
CA PHE A 34 -8.88 -1.96 -10.25
C PHE A 34 -8.27 -0.59 -10.47
N ILE A 35 -7.02 -0.59 -10.92
CA ILE A 35 -6.38 0.62 -11.42
C ILE A 35 -6.82 0.88 -12.87
N PRO A 36 -6.88 2.15 -13.32
CA PRO A 36 -7.15 2.46 -14.71
C PRO A 36 -5.93 2.09 -15.58
N MET A 37 -6.12 1.16 -16.53
CA MET A 37 -5.05 0.62 -17.38
C MET A 37 -4.84 1.39 -18.69
N ASP A 38 -5.72 2.33 -19.01
CA ASP A 38 -5.70 3.16 -20.22
C ASP A 38 -5.05 4.53 -20.01
N ILE A 39 -4.47 4.77 -18.83
CA ILE A 39 -3.74 6.00 -18.53
C ILE A 39 -2.38 6.03 -19.21
N GLU A 40 -1.99 7.21 -19.68
CA GLU A 40 -0.74 7.46 -20.39
C GLU A 40 0.36 7.97 -19.44
N PHE A 41 1.56 7.45 -19.62
CA PHE A 41 2.77 7.86 -18.92
C PHE A 41 3.93 7.98 -19.92
N PHE A 42 5.02 8.61 -19.50
CA PHE A 42 6.24 8.73 -20.29
C PHE A 42 7.26 7.72 -19.78
N THR A 43 7.81 6.91 -20.69
CA THR A 43 8.91 5.98 -20.38
C THR A 43 10.22 6.72 -20.17
N SER A 44 11.22 6.03 -19.61
CA SER A 44 12.60 6.53 -19.54
C SER A 44 13.23 6.88 -20.89
N ASP A 45 12.67 6.35 -21.97
CA ASP A 45 13.16 6.61 -23.35
C ASP A 45 12.42 7.80 -24.00
N GLY A 46 11.46 8.39 -23.30
CA GLY A 46 10.66 9.56 -23.73
C GLY A 46 9.41 9.18 -24.53
N ASP A 47 9.12 7.90 -24.69
CA ASP A 47 7.93 7.44 -25.40
C ASP A 47 6.68 7.58 -24.48
N THR A 48 5.54 7.94 -25.09
CA THR A 48 4.24 7.91 -24.42
C THR A 48 3.64 6.51 -24.55
N VAL A 49 3.31 5.90 -23.41
CA VAL A 49 2.72 4.55 -23.37
C VAL A 49 1.52 4.51 -22.41
N LYS A 50 0.55 3.66 -22.71
CA LYS A 50 -0.51 3.30 -21.76
C LYS A 50 -0.05 2.14 -20.88
N LEU A 51 -0.56 2.05 -19.66
CA LEU A 51 -0.20 0.96 -18.76
C LEU A 51 -0.52 -0.41 -19.36
N ASN A 52 -1.65 -0.56 -20.05
CA ASN A 52 -2.04 -1.81 -20.72
C ASN A 52 -1.14 -2.21 -21.91
N GLU A 53 -0.30 -1.31 -22.43
CA GLU A 53 0.66 -1.60 -23.50
C GLU A 53 1.96 -2.17 -22.94
N VAL A 54 2.34 -1.83 -21.71
CA VAL A 54 3.57 -2.28 -21.06
C VAL A 54 3.34 -3.41 -20.06
N ILE A 55 2.09 -3.64 -19.64
CA ILE A 55 1.71 -4.64 -18.64
C ILE A 55 0.89 -5.75 -19.31
N ASP A 56 1.43 -6.95 -19.32
CA ASP A 56 0.82 -8.17 -19.86
C ASP A 56 0.85 -9.36 -18.87
N ARG A 57 1.35 -9.09 -17.64
CA ARG A 57 1.52 -10.10 -16.58
C ARG A 57 1.48 -9.42 -15.21
N PRO A 58 1.41 -10.19 -14.08
CA PRO A 58 1.41 -9.60 -12.75
C PRO A 58 2.65 -8.72 -12.55
N PHE A 59 2.48 -7.62 -11.85
CA PHE A 59 3.56 -6.67 -11.66
C PHE A 59 3.58 -6.08 -10.26
N LEU A 60 4.75 -5.57 -9.88
CA LEU A 60 4.94 -4.73 -8.70
C LEU A 60 4.92 -3.28 -9.14
N LEU A 61 4.04 -2.48 -8.55
CA LEU A 61 4.05 -1.03 -8.67
C LEU A 61 4.79 -0.43 -7.48
N ALA A 62 5.82 0.36 -7.75
CA ALA A 62 6.55 1.19 -6.80
C ALA A 62 6.31 2.67 -7.12
N LEU A 63 5.63 3.38 -6.23
CA LEU A 63 5.44 4.82 -6.32
C LEU A 63 6.57 5.53 -5.58
N VAL A 64 7.33 6.33 -6.30
CA VAL A 64 8.52 7.04 -5.83
C VAL A 64 8.53 8.45 -6.41
N TYR A 65 9.52 9.26 -6.08
CA TYR A 65 10.00 10.34 -6.91
C TYR A 65 11.52 10.27 -6.98
N TYR A 66 12.09 10.59 -8.14
CA TYR A 66 13.49 10.28 -8.42
C TYR A 66 14.46 11.23 -7.72
N ASP A 67 14.09 12.46 -7.49
CA ASP A 67 14.92 13.44 -6.74
C ASP A 67 14.72 13.36 -5.21
N CYS A 68 14.33 12.19 -4.72
CA CYS A 68 14.05 11.95 -3.30
C CYS A 68 15.33 11.89 -2.45
N PRO A 69 15.51 12.78 -1.47
CA PRO A 69 16.65 12.72 -0.56
C PRO A 69 16.51 11.61 0.51
N GLY A 70 15.38 10.91 0.56
CA GLY A 70 15.01 10.03 1.67
C GLY A 70 14.85 8.57 1.31
N ILE A 71 13.59 8.08 1.33
CA ILE A 71 13.27 6.65 1.35
C ILE A 71 13.23 5.98 -0.03
N CYS A 72 13.16 6.73 -1.15
CA CYS A 72 13.00 6.14 -2.47
C CYS A 72 14.24 5.35 -2.92
N SER A 73 15.44 5.87 -2.67
CA SER A 73 16.68 5.13 -2.95
C SER A 73 16.81 3.83 -2.16
N PRO A 74 16.62 3.79 -0.83
CA PRO A 74 16.53 2.54 -0.07
C PRO A 74 15.45 1.59 -0.59
N LEU A 75 14.24 2.08 -0.92
CA LEU A 75 13.14 1.27 -1.43
C LEU A 75 13.50 0.59 -2.74
N LEU A 76 14.03 1.34 -3.73
CA LEU A 76 14.41 0.77 -5.02
C LEU A 76 15.66 -0.12 -4.92
N THR A 77 16.58 0.16 -4.03
CA THR A 77 17.72 -0.71 -3.74
C THR A 77 17.25 -2.06 -3.20
N GLU A 78 16.31 -2.04 -2.25
CA GLU A 78 15.73 -3.26 -1.70
C GLU A 78 14.86 -3.98 -2.73
N LEU A 79 14.14 -3.25 -3.57
CA LEU A 79 13.38 -3.82 -4.70
C LEU A 79 14.32 -4.54 -5.67
N THR A 80 15.48 -3.97 -6.01
CA THR A 80 16.50 -4.62 -6.82
C THR A 80 17.01 -5.89 -6.15
N TRP A 81 17.31 -5.82 -4.84
CA TRP A 81 17.81 -6.95 -4.07
C TRP A 81 16.79 -8.10 -4.02
N VAL A 82 15.51 -7.79 -3.82
CA VAL A 82 14.45 -8.82 -3.81
C VAL A 82 14.16 -9.35 -5.20
N ALA A 83 14.17 -8.48 -6.22
CA ALA A 83 13.98 -8.88 -7.60
C ALA A 83 15.07 -9.83 -8.11
N ASP A 84 16.29 -9.70 -7.59
CA ASP A 84 17.38 -10.64 -7.84
C ASP A 84 17.13 -12.05 -7.26
N ARG A 85 16.33 -12.15 -6.20
CA ARG A 85 16.18 -13.35 -5.36
C ARG A 85 14.81 -13.99 -5.44
N VAL A 86 13.81 -13.26 -5.90
CA VAL A 86 12.50 -13.84 -6.17
C VAL A 86 12.65 -14.97 -7.18
N GLN A 87 12.16 -16.16 -6.82
CA GLN A 87 12.24 -17.35 -7.66
C GLN A 87 11.14 -17.33 -8.73
N LEU A 88 11.12 -16.29 -9.54
CA LEU A 88 10.28 -16.09 -10.71
C LEU A 88 11.13 -15.51 -11.83
N GLU A 89 10.77 -15.82 -13.06
CA GLU A 89 11.47 -15.34 -14.25
C GLU A 89 10.98 -13.94 -14.62
N PRO A 90 11.86 -12.90 -14.56
CA PRO A 90 11.47 -11.54 -14.96
C PRO A 90 11.09 -11.50 -16.44
N ASN A 91 10.16 -10.65 -16.78
CA ASN A 91 9.55 -10.52 -18.12
C ASN A 91 8.82 -11.77 -18.66
N LYS A 92 8.77 -12.87 -17.91
CA LYS A 92 7.96 -14.06 -18.24
C LYS A 92 6.84 -14.26 -17.23
N GLU A 93 7.16 -14.16 -15.95
CA GLU A 93 6.23 -14.42 -14.86
C GLU A 93 5.82 -13.15 -14.13
N PHE A 94 6.64 -12.10 -14.18
CA PHE A 94 6.32 -10.81 -13.57
C PHE A 94 7.04 -9.65 -14.25
N LYS A 95 6.55 -8.44 -13.99
CA LYS A 95 7.18 -7.14 -14.31
C LYS A 95 7.28 -6.25 -13.09
N ILE A 96 8.04 -5.18 -13.21
CA ILE A 96 8.12 -4.10 -12.22
C ILE A 96 7.83 -2.78 -12.94
N ILE A 97 7.02 -1.95 -12.31
CA ILE A 97 6.75 -0.57 -12.72
C ILE A 97 7.18 0.35 -11.60
N THR A 98 8.12 1.22 -11.87
CA THR A 98 8.45 2.35 -11.00
C THR A 98 7.88 3.61 -11.62
N LEU A 99 6.99 4.30 -10.91
CA LEU A 99 6.34 5.51 -11.39
C LEU A 99 6.66 6.66 -10.44
N SER A 100 7.20 7.74 -11.00
CA SER A 100 7.32 8.99 -10.26
C SER A 100 5.95 9.60 -10.03
N PHE A 101 5.69 10.01 -8.79
CA PHE A 101 4.51 10.78 -8.45
C PHE A 101 4.76 12.31 -8.40
N ASP A 102 5.98 12.75 -8.73
CA ASP A 102 6.29 14.17 -8.93
C ASP A 102 6.09 14.54 -10.41
N PRO A 103 5.10 15.37 -10.75
CA PRO A 103 4.82 15.76 -12.14
C PRO A 103 5.92 16.65 -12.75
N ARG A 104 6.87 17.12 -11.97
CA ARG A 104 8.01 17.93 -12.44
C ARG A 104 9.16 17.09 -12.98
N GLU A 105 9.17 15.79 -12.68
CA GLU A 105 10.25 14.89 -13.09
C GLU A 105 10.13 14.47 -14.55
N THR A 106 11.29 14.27 -15.17
CA THR A 106 11.41 14.07 -16.61
C THR A 106 11.82 12.63 -16.96
N PRO A 107 11.58 12.18 -18.19
CA PRO A 107 12.08 10.90 -18.71
C PRO A 107 13.58 10.71 -18.56
N GLU A 108 14.37 11.79 -18.74
CA GLU A 108 15.83 11.74 -18.62
C GLU A 108 16.27 11.40 -17.18
N LEU A 109 15.55 11.94 -16.19
CA LEU A 109 15.80 11.61 -14.78
C LEU A 109 15.46 10.14 -14.52
N ALA A 110 14.31 9.67 -15.02
CA ALA A 110 13.91 8.26 -14.96
C ALA A 110 14.96 7.33 -15.61
N ALA A 111 15.54 7.72 -16.75
CA ALA A 111 16.58 6.96 -17.44
C ALA A 111 17.86 6.83 -16.60
N ASN A 112 18.27 7.89 -15.94
CA ASN A 112 19.43 7.87 -15.04
C ASN A 112 19.22 6.91 -13.87
N TRP A 113 18.02 6.92 -13.29
CA TRP A 113 17.66 6.01 -12.21
C TRP A 113 17.59 4.56 -12.71
N LYS A 114 16.93 4.30 -13.82
CA LYS A 114 16.90 2.99 -14.48
C LYS A 114 18.32 2.43 -14.62
N LYS A 115 19.23 3.18 -15.23
CA LYS A 115 20.62 2.77 -15.43
C LYS A 115 21.33 2.40 -14.12
N ASN A 116 21.14 3.18 -13.06
CA ASN A 116 21.77 2.94 -11.76
C ASN A 116 21.35 1.60 -11.17
N TYR A 117 20.04 1.28 -11.20
CA TYR A 117 19.52 0.03 -10.63
C TYR A 117 19.82 -1.17 -11.50
N PHE A 118 19.75 -1.04 -12.84
CA PHE A 118 20.14 -2.14 -13.74
C PHE A 118 21.60 -2.55 -13.58
N ASN A 119 22.50 -1.62 -13.33
CA ASN A 119 23.92 -1.92 -13.06
C ASN A 119 24.15 -2.69 -11.74
N SER A 120 23.19 -2.74 -10.85
CA SER A 120 23.31 -3.40 -9.56
C SER A 120 22.77 -4.83 -9.50
N PHE A 121 22.07 -5.29 -10.57
CA PHE A 121 21.61 -6.68 -10.66
C PHE A 121 22.78 -7.67 -10.74
N ARG A 122 22.63 -8.81 -10.05
CA ARG A 122 23.59 -9.92 -10.08
C ARG A 122 23.20 -10.98 -11.11
N ARG A 123 21.88 -11.13 -11.39
CA ARG A 123 21.37 -11.98 -12.45
C ARG A 123 21.14 -11.18 -13.72
N ASN A 124 21.03 -11.89 -14.86
CA ASN A 124 20.56 -11.27 -16.08
C ASN A 124 19.10 -10.86 -15.91
N PHE A 125 18.83 -9.55 -15.82
CA PHE A 125 17.50 -8.99 -15.66
C PHE A 125 17.14 -8.23 -16.93
N PRO A 126 16.13 -8.70 -17.71
CA PRO A 126 15.74 -8.06 -18.98
C PRO A 126 15.23 -6.63 -18.71
N GLU A 127 15.62 -5.69 -19.56
CA GLU A 127 15.22 -4.28 -19.41
C GLU A 127 13.70 -4.10 -19.50
N GLU A 128 13.03 -4.90 -20.30
CA GLU A 128 11.58 -4.90 -20.50
C GLU A 128 10.81 -5.40 -19.25
N ALA A 129 11.52 -6.01 -18.29
CA ALA A 129 10.93 -6.49 -17.05
C ALA A 129 10.76 -5.39 -15.99
N TRP A 130 11.43 -4.25 -16.16
CA TRP A 130 11.33 -3.13 -15.23
C TRP A 130 11.23 -1.80 -15.96
N THR A 131 10.04 -1.23 -15.99
CA THR A 131 9.76 0.05 -16.64
C THR A 131 9.80 1.19 -15.64
N PHE A 132 10.49 2.27 -15.97
CA PHE A 132 10.55 3.51 -15.21
C PHE A 132 9.70 4.56 -15.93
N LEU A 133 8.76 5.15 -15.20
CA LEU A 133 7.74 6.05 -15.74
C LEU A 133 7.75 7.40 -15.03
N THR A 134 7.41 8.42 -15.79
CA THR A 134 7.00 9.75 -15.32
C THR A 134 5.64 10.09 -15.90
N GLY A 135 4.96 11.12 -15.40
CA GLY A 135 3.63 11.46 -15.87
C GLY A 135 3.23 12.90 -15.60
N ASN A 136 2.12 13.32 -16.19
CA ASN A 136 1.49 14.59 -15.85
C ASN A 136 0.71 14.46 -14.53
N GLU A 137 0.41 15.59 -13.89
CA GLU A 137 -0.27 15.66 -12.61
C GLU A 137 -1.63 14.94 -12.59
N GLU A 138 -2.42 15.07 -13.67
CA GLU A 138 -3.74 14.43 -13.77
C GLU A 138 -3.64 12.91 -13.74
N ASN A 139 -2.74 12.34 -14.54
CA ASN A 139 -2.56 10.88 -14.64
C ASN A 139 -1.88 10.30 -13.39
N ILE A 140 -0.91 11.02 -12.81
CA ILE A 140 -0.32 10.68 -11.51
C ILE A 140 -1.42 10.63 -10.45
N LYS A 141 -2.27 11.65 -10.37
CA LYS A 141 -3.37 11.68 -9.40
C LYS A 141 -4.34 10.52 -9.59
N LYS A 142 -4.70 10.19 -10.82
CA LYS A 142 -5.60 9.05 -11.11
C LYS A 142 -5.04 7.73 -10.58
N ILE A 143 -3.77 7.45 -10.82
CA ILE A 143 -3.16 6.19 -10.37
C ILE A 143 -2.93 6.17 -8.86
N THR A 144 -2.50 7.27 -8.25
CA THR A 144 -2.29 7.36 -6.80
C THR A 144 -3.60 7.25 -6.03
N ASP A 145 -4.66 7.88 -6.50
CA ASP A 145 -6.02 7.73 -5.93
C ASP A 145 -6.52 6.28 -6.07
N ALA A 146 -6.33 5.66 -7.24
CA ALA A 146 -6.78 4.29 -7.50
C ALA A 146 -6.10 3.25 -6.58
N VAL A 147 -4.84 3.46 -6.24
CA VAL A 147 -4.12 2.61 -5.29
C VAL A 147 -4.16 3.14 -3.85
N GLY A 148 -4.90 4.19 -3.58
CA GLY A 148 -5.03 4.79 -2.25
C GLY A 148 -3.71 5.32 -1.68
N PHE A 149 -2.81 5.80 -2.54
CA PHE A 149 -1.53 6.38 -2.13
C PHE A 149 -1.68 7.90 -1.99
N TYR A 150 -1.62 8.39 -0.77
CA TYR A 150 -1.75 9.81 -0.44
C TYR A 150 -0.42 10.38 0.00
N TYR A 151 -0.06 11.51 -0.60
CA TYR A 151 1.17 12.24 -0.33
C TYR A 151 0.90 13.75 -0.25
N LYS A 152 1.79 14.46 0.41
CA LYS A 152 1.66 15.91 0.61
C LYS A 152 2.99 16.60 0.25
N PRO A 153 2.95 17.60 -0.64
CA PRO A 153 4.14 18.40 -0.91
C PRO A 153 4.52 19.23 0.33
N THR A 154 5.82 19.37 0.55
CA THR A 154 6.43 20.30 1.50
C THR A 154 7.16 21.40 0.73
N GLN A 155 7.99 22.22 1.39
CA GLN A 155 8.75 23.27 0.70
C GLN A 155 9.74 22.69 -0.33
N ASP A 156 10.45 21.61 0.02
CA ASP A 156 11.54 21.04 -0.78
C ASP A 156 11.38 19.54 -1.05
N ASP A 157 10.32 18.89 -0.55
CA ASP A 157 10.19 17.42 -0.51
C ASP A 157 8.71 17.01 -0.55
N PHE A 158 8.45 15.72 -0.37
CA PHE A 158 7.10 15.16 -0.18
C PHE A 158 7.04 14.31 1.07
N LEU A 159 5.98 14.47 1.85
CA LEU A 159 5.60 13.49 2.86
C LEU A 159 4.82 12.36 2.19
N HIS A 160 5.31 11.15 2.26
CA HIS A 160 4.67 9.98 1.65
C HIS A 160 5.04 8.69 2.39
N ALA A 161 4.23 7.66 2.24
CA ALA A 161 4.54 6.31 2.67
C ALA A 161 5.31 5.54 1.59
N GLY A 162 5.98 4.44 1.96
CA GLY A 162 6.63 3.52 1.02
C GLY A 162 5.96 2.15 1.05
N ALA A 163 5.61 1.62 -0.12
CA ALA A 163 5.14 0.25 -0.28
C ALA A 163 5.36 -0.24 -1.71
N LEU A 164 5.41 -1.55 -1.88
CA LEU A 164 5.22 -2.22 -3.16
C LEU A 164 3.78 -2.69 -3.26
N ILE A 165 3.17 -2.54 -4.41
CA ILE A 165 1.79 -2.95 -4.67
C ILE A 165 1.81 -4.04 -5.74
N ALA A 166 1.38 -5.25 -5.39
CA ALA A 166 1.25 -6.34 -6.34
C ALA A 166 -0.11 -6.26 -7.05
N ILE A 167 -0.09 -6.21 -8.39
CA ILE A 167 -1.25 -5.96 -9.22
C ILE A 167 -1.31 -7.02 -10.33
N SER A 168 -2.53 -7.47 -10.68
CA SER A 168 -2.75 -8.44 -11.76
C SER A 168 -2.54 -7.81 -13.14
N PRO A 169 -2.41 -8.62 -14.22
CA PRO A 169 -2.35 -8.11 -15.59
C PRO A 169 -3.54 -7.22 -15.98
N GLU A 170 -4.72 -7.48 -15.40
CA GLU A 170 -5.95 -6.72 -15.67
C GLU A 170 -6.07 -5.46 -14.80
N GLY A 171 -5.06 -5.17 -13.98
CA GLY A 171 -5.04 -3.99 -13.10
C GLY A 171 -5.68 -4.20 -11.73
N LYS A 172 -6.03 -5.44 -11.32
CA LYS A 172 -6.62 -5.70 -10.01
C LYS A 172 -5.56 -5.68 -8.92
N ILE A 173 -5.76 -4.87 -7.89
CA ILE A 173 -4.88 -4.77 -6.74
C ILE A 173 -5.00 -6.04 -5.89
N SER A 174 -3.92 -6.80 -5.77
CA SER A 174 -3.87 -8.06 -5.06
C SER A 174 -3.38 -7.90 -3.61
N ARG A 175 -2.28 -7.18 -3.42
CA ARG A 175 -1.65 -7.05 -2.10
C ARG A 175 -0.74 -5.82 -2.02
N TYR A 176 -0.63 -5.24 -0.83
CA TYR A 176 0.39 -4.27 -0.47
C TYR A 176 1.50 -4.93 0.35
N ILE A 177 2.74 -4.55 0.12
CA ILE A 177 3.92 -5.02 0.85
C ILE A 177 4.60 -3.78 1.43
N PHE A 178 4.43 -3.60 2.75
CA PHE A 178 4.98 -2.46 3.48
C PHE A 178 6.36 -2.78 4.04
N GLY A 179 7.11 -1.71 4.31
CA GLY A 179 8.38 -1.80 5.00
C GLY A 179 9.55 -1.28 4.18
N SER A 180 10.73 -1.30 4.80
CA SER A 180 12.00 -0.90 4.20
C SER A 180 12.85 -2.10 3.76
N THR A 181 12.38 -3.33 4.03
CA THR A 181 13.02 -4.59 3.63
C THR A 181 11.92 -5.55 3.17
N TYR A 182 12.20 -6.30 2.11
CA TYR A 182 11.23 -7.20 1.49
C TYR A 182 11.71 -8.64 1.53
N ASN A 183 10.84 -9.54 2.01
CA ASN A 183 11.11 -10.97 1.95
C ASN A 183 10.83 -11.49 0.52
N PRO A 184 11.81 -12.12 -0.18
CA PRO A 184 11.59 -12.65 -1.52
C PRO A 184 10.44 -13.65 -1.62
N PHE A 185 10.18 -14.42 -0.56
CA PHE A 185 9.05 -15.34 -0.53
C PHE A 185 7.70 -14.61 -0.50
N ASP A 186 7.59 -13.54 0.31
CA ASP A 186 6.35 -12.76 0.39
C ASP A 186 6.05 -12.04 -0.92
N VAL A 187 7.08 -11.49 -1.58
CA VAL A 187 6.98 -10.88 -2.91
C VAL A 187 6.58 -11.91 -3.95
N LYS A 188 7.19 -13.11 -3.94
CA LYS A 188 6.79 -14.22 -4.80
C LYS A 188 5.33 -14.57 -4.65
N MET A 189 4.87 -14.74 -3.40
CA MET A 189 3.47 -15.09 -3.14
C MET A 189 2.52 -13.98 -3.58
N ALA A 190 2.87 -12.71 -3.37
CA ALA A 190 2.07 -11.59 -3.84
C ALA A 190 1.91 -11.56 -5.37
N LEU A 191 2.99 -11.82 -6.11
CA LEU A 191 2.96 -11.91 -7.57
C LEU A 191 2.17 -13.12 -8.08
N LEU A 192 2.29 -14.28 -7.43
CA LEU A 192 1.50 -15.48 -7.78
C LEU A 192 0.00 -15.28 -7.50
N ASP A 193 -0.34 -14.64 -6.38
CA ASP A 193 -1.73 -14.27 -6.07
C ASP A 193 -2.27 -13.30 -7.12
N ALA A 194 -1.52 -12.26 -7.47
CA ALA A 194 -1.86 -11.30 -8.50
C ALA A 194 -2.08 -11.98 -9.87
N GLY A 195 -1.17 -12.88 -10.27
CA GLY A 195 -1.27 -13.62 -11.54
C GLY A 195 -2.45 -14.58 -11.60
N SER A 196 -2.96 -15.05 -10.45
CA SER A 196 -4.15 -15.89 -10.37
C SER A 196 -5.45 -15.11 -10.08
N GLY A 197 -5.40 -13.77 -10.07
CA GLY A 197 -6.53 -12.89 -9.77
C GLY A 197 -7.02 -12.96 -8.31
N LYS A 198 -6.23 -13.60 -7.43
CA LYS A 198 -6.55 -13.71 -6.00
C LYS A 198 -6.15 -12.45 -5.27
N THR A 199 -6.92 -12.13 -4.25
CA THR A 199 -6.63 -11.05 -3.31
C THR A 199 -6.45 -11.64 -1.92
N ASN A 200 -5.36 -11.29 -1.27
CA ASN A 200 -5.14 -11.66 0.11
C ASN A 200 -5.00 -10.39 0.96
N PRO A 201 -5.74 -10.29 2.08
CA PRO A 201 -5.57 -9.16 2.97
C PRO A 201 -4.13 -9.12 3.44
N THR A 202 -3.53 -7.95 3.39
CA THR A 202 -2.20 -7.75 3.93
C THR A 202 -2.23 -8.07 5.41
N VAL A 203 -1.28 -8.86 5.90
CA VAL A 203 -1.10 -9.14 7.35
C VAL A 203 -1.00 -7.81 8.12
N ALA A 204 -0.63 -6.74 7.42
CA ALA A 204 -0.62 -5.38 7.90
C ALA A 204 -1.97 -4.83 8.38
N LYS A 205 -3.15 -5.33 7.95
CA LYS A 205 -4.42 -4.76 8.46
C LYS A 205 -4.57 -4.90 9.97
N VAL A 206 -4.13 -6.01 10.55
CA VAL A 206 -4.06 -6.17 12.01
C VAL A 206 -2.96 -5.26 12.60
N LEU A 207 -1.83 -5.14 11.90
CA LEU A 207 -0.74 -4.28 12.31
C LEU A 207 -1.07 -2.79 12.12
N GLN A 208 -1.74 -2.38 11.04
CA GLN A 208 -2.21 -1.00 10.84
C GLN A 208 -3.24 -0.54 11.87
N PHE A 209 -4.04 -1.47 12.42
CA PHE A 209 -4.89 -1.14 13.54
C PHE A 209 -4.06 -0.75 14.79
N CYS A 210 -2.92 -1.40 14.98
CA CYS A 210 -2.03 -1.17 16.12
C CYS A 210 -0.95 -0.11 15.87
N PHE A 211 -0.63 0.18 14.59
CA PHE A 211 0.43 1.11 14.19
C PHE A 211 -0.15 2.20 13.30
N SER A 212 0.30 3.43 13.49
CA SER A 212 0.02 4.58 12.62
C SER A 212 1.32 5.00 11.92
N TYR A 213 1.23 5.37 10.66
CA TYR A 213 2.35 6.00 9.97
C TYR A 213 2.58 7.40 10.56
N ASP A 214 3.82 7.67 10.96
CA ASP A 214 4.28 8.98 11.38
C ASP A 214 5.01 9.66 10.21
N PRO A 215 4.40 10.68 9.57
CA PRO A 215 5.00 11.36 8.42
C PRO A 215 6.27 12.14 8.79
N GLU A 216 6.35 12.68 10.02
CA GLU A 216 7.51 13.46 10.46
C GLU A 216 8.71 12.55 10.76
N GLY A 217 8.46 11.42 11.45
CA GLY A 217 9.48 10.40 11.73
C GLY A 217 9.72 9.43 10.59
N ARG A 218 8.97 9.51 9.47
CA ARG A 218 9.01 8.58 8.32
C ARG A 218 8.98 7.11 8.74
N SER A 219 8.23 6.79 9.81
CA SER A 219 8.19 5.48 10.43
C SER A 219 6.78 5.11 10.91
N TYR A 220 6.54 3.82 11.12
CA TYR A 220 5.32 3.37 11.76
C TYR A 220 5.49 3.38 13.29
N SER A 221 4.61 4.11 13.98
CA SER A 221 4.56 4.18 15.44
C SER A 221 3.33 3.44 15.99
N LEU A 222 3.46 2.89 17.20
CA LEU A 222 2.35 2.22 17.89
C LEU A 222 1.22 3.20 18.21
N ASN A 223 0.02 2.90 17.73
CA ASN A 223 -1.18 3.66 18.09
C ASN A 223 -1.74 3.16 19.43
N ILE A 224 -1.10 3.61 20.52
CA ILE A 224 -1.43 3.22 21.89
C ILE A 224 -2.90 3.50 22.22
N THR A 225 -3.46 4.59 21.70
CA THR A 225 -4.86 4.99 21.96
C THR A 225 -5.85 3.95 21.42
N ARG A 226 -5.62 3.43 20.20
CA ARG A 226 -6.49 2.40 19.60
C ARG A 226 -6.38 1.08 20.34
N ILE A 227 -5.17 0.69 20.76
CA ILE A 227 -4.93 -0.55 21.51
C ILE A 227 -5.63 -0.49 22.86
N ILE A 228 -5.42 0.59 23.64
CA ILE A 228 -6.04 0.76 24.95
C ILE A 228 -7.58 0.82 24.82
N GLY A 229 -8.09 1.56 23.84
CA GLY A 229 -9.53 1.65 23.58
C GLY A 229 -10.17 0.30 23.28
N SER A 230 -9.52 -0.54 22.49
CA SER A 230 -10.00 -1.89 22.16
C SER A 230 -10.00 -2.81 23.37
N VAL A 231 -8.94 -2.79 24.17
CA VAL A 231 -8.85 -3.58 25.41
C VAL A 231 -9.94 -3.15 26.40
N MET A 232 -10.18 -1.86 26.58
CA MET A 232 -11.26 -1.35 27.42
C MET A 232 -12.63 -1.81 26.95
N LEU A 233 -12.92 -1.75 25.65
CA LEU A 233 -14.19 -2.21 25.10
C LEU A 233 -14.42 -3.72 25.32
N ILE A 234 -13.37 -4.53 25.15
CA ILE A 234 -13.44 -5.97 25.44
C ILE A 234 -13.73 -6.20 26.93
N MET A 235 -13.03 -5.52 27.84
CA MET A 235 -13.26 -5.66 29.27
C MET A 235 -14.69 -5.27 29.68
N ILE A 236 -15.21 -4.16 29.14
CA ILE A 236 -16.60 -3.72 29.38
C ILE A 236 -17.59 -4.77 28.86
N GLY A 237 -17.34 -5.30 27.66
CA GLY A 237 -18.18 -6.36 27.07
C GLY A 237 -18.21 -7.64 27.91
N VAL A 238 -17.05 -8.10 28.38
CA VAL A 238 -16.95 -9.25 29.29
C VAL A 238 -17.67 -8.97 30.61
N PHE A 239 -17.45 -7.81 31.21
CA PHE A 239 -18.09 -7.41 32.47
C PHE A 239 -19.63 -7.38 32.36
N LEU A 240 -20.15 -6.77 31.28
CA LEU A 240 -21.59 -6.74 31.00
C LEU A 240 -22.17 -8.14 30.79
N THR A 241 -21.44 -9.01 30.06
CA THR A 241 -21.88 -10.41 29.83
C THR A 241 -21.96 -11.16 31.18
N VAL A 242 -20.95 -11.02 32.02
CA VAL A 242 -20.94 -11.65 33.35
C VAL A 242 -22.10 -11.17 34.21
N LEU A 243 -22.38 -9.85 34.21
CA LEU A 243 -23.52 -9.28 34.96
C LEU A 243 -24.87 -9.80 34.44
N LEU A 244 -25.03 -9.90 33.12
CA LEU A 244 -26.27 -10.42 32.52
C LEU A 244 -26.49 -11.90 32.81
N VAL A 245 -25.42 -12.71 32.74
CA VAL A 245 -25.48 -14.14 33.07
C VAL A 245 -25.80 -14.33 34.55
N LYS A 246 -25.15 -13.59 35.47
CA LYS A 246 -25.43 -13.64 36.94
C LYS A 246 -26.87 -13.27 37.22
N LYS A 247 -27.39 -12.17 36.65
CA LYS A 247 -28.77 -11.74 36.83
C LYS A 247 -29.80 -12.76 36.32
N ARG A 248 -29.50 -13.48 35.23
CA ARG A 248 -30.35 -14.56 34.72
C ARG A 248 -30.40 -15.77 35.68
N LYS A 249 -29.28 -16.04 36.36
CA LYS A 249 -29.16 -17.15 37.30
C LYS A 249 -29.94 -16.84 38.59
N ASP A 250 -29.85 -15.61 39.10
CA ASP A 250 -30.56 -15.13 40.30
C ASP A 250 -32.08 -14.99 40.10
N SER A 251 -32.55 -14.85 38.84
CA SER A 251 -33.99 -14.81 38.48
C SER A 251 -34.62 -16.17 38.24
N LYS A 252 -33.86 -17.25 38.27
CA LYS A 252 -34.36 -18.64 38.11
C LYS A 252 -34.35 -19.44 39.42
N ASN A 253 -33.77 -18.92 40.48
CA ASN A 253 -33.91 -19.38 41.86
C ASN A 253 -34.91 -18.51 42.64
#